data_3db47efc693f86356dde3a2a1b0c12ac
#
_entry.id   3db47efc693f86356dde3a2a1b0c12ac
#
_cell.length_a   1.000
_cell.length_b   1.000
_cell.length_c   1.000
_cell.angle_alpha   90.00
_cell.angle_beta   90.00
_cell.angle_gamma   90.00
#
_symmetry.space_group_name_H-M   'P 1'
#
loop_
_entity.id
_entity.type
_entity.pdbx_description
1 polymer ?
#
loop_
_entity_poly.entity_id
_entity_poly.type
_entity_poly.pdbx_seq_one_letter_code
_entity_poly.pdbx_strand_id
1 'polypeptide(L)'
;MLRARILGLGSYVPDRVVPNDEIPFLNERHERCAEQQTETDDASIRELTGIEARRYVPADGSVSCSDLAVKASRSALADAGIEAKDIDCIIFATLSPDIHFPGSAVFLQTKLDIANKDGCACFDIRQQCSGFLYGLQMADAFVRLGTYRRVLLVGAELHSHSLEYSTRGRDVMVLFGDGAGAMVIGAAETDDARSGILYTKLGADGTGAWDLYLKIFETAKAPYIAYDASDRTQNLDKYPQMNGKKVFLNAVRHMVLATQEALSTTGLGWDNIDWFVPHQANLRINEAVMQYAKIPPDKVLNTIQMYGNTTAASVPLTIDHWRHEGKVKKGDRVLDGLRQRLHVGHCGVPDLAAAPAPNSQH
;
A
#
# COMPACT_ATOMS: atom_id res chain seq x y z
N MET A 1 -13.57 -12.59 -23.29
CA MET A 1 -12.36 -11.70 -23.26
C MET A 1 -11.63 -11.93 -21.95
N LEU A 2 -10.31 -12.15 -21.99
CA LEU A 2 -9.53 -12.35 -20.77
C LEU A 2 -9.45 -11.02 -19.97
N ARG A 3 -9.79 -11.09 -18.69
CA ARG A 3 -9.77 -9.96 -17.77
C ARG A 3 -8.96 -10.30 -16.51
N ALA A 4 -8.29 -9.31 -15.96
CA ALA A 4 -7.70 -9.44 -14.66
C ALA A 4 -8.74 -9.16 -13.57
N ARG A 5 -8.79 -10.03 -12.57
CA ARG A 5 -9.71 -9.95 -11.43
C ARG A 5 -8.94 -10.10 -10.13
N ILE A 6 -9.43 -9.44 -9.09
CA ILE A 6 -8.99 -9.68 -7.73
C ILE A 6 -9.67 -10.97 -7.28
N LEU A 7 -8.88 -12.01 -7.04
CA LEU A 7 -9.33 -13.32 -6.60
C LEU A 7 -9.38 -13.41 -5.08
N GLY A 8 -8.46 -12.71 -4.40
CA GLY A 8 -8.41 -12.67 -2.95
C GLY A 8 -7.70 -11.41 -2.46
N LEU A 9 -8.02 -11.02 -1.25
CA LEU A 9 -7.54 -9.83 -0.57
C LEU A 9 -7.16 -10.18 0.87
N GLY A 10 -6.09 -9.59 1.38
CA GLY A 10 -5.68 -9.79 2.76
C GLY A 10 -4.82 -8.63 3.24
N SER A 11 -4.81 -8.43 4.55
CA SER A 11 -3.99 -7.40 5.18
C SER A 11 -3.39 -7.89 6.49
N TYR A 12 -2.42 -7.14 6.99
CA TYR A 12 -1.86 -7.33 8.31
C TYR A 12 -1.35 -6.01 8.86
N VAL A 13 -1.61 -5.77 10.12
CA VAL A 13 -1.03 -4.69 10.91
C VAL A 13 -0.41 -5.26 12.19
N PRO A 14 0.69 -4.70 12.70
CA PRO A 14 1.27 -5.13 13.98
C PRO A 14 0.28 -5.01 15.13
N ASP A 15 0.45 -5.85 16.15
CA ASP A 15 -0.45 -5.89 17.31
C ASP A 15 -0.30 -4.66 18.21
N ARG A 16 0.92 -4.08 18.29
CA ARG A 16 1.19 -2.89 19.10
C ARG A 16 0.48 -1.68 18.55
N VAL A 17 -0.47 -1.17 19.33
CA VAL A 17 -1.12 0.14 19.08
C VAL A 17 -0.25 1.22 19.73
N VAL A 18 0.06 2.26 18.98
CA VAL A 18 0.79 3.45 19.45
C VAL A 18 -0.15 4.66 19.31
N PRO A 19 -0.79 5.10 20.40
CA PRO A 19 -1.65 6.27 20.41
C PRO A 19 -0.83 7.56 20.33
N ASN A 20 -1.48 8.66 20.00
CA ASN A 20 -0.80 9.95 19.80
C ASN A 20 -0.08 10.48 21.05
N ASP A 21 -0.62 10.21 22.24
CA ASP A 21 -0.04 10.64 23.51
C ASP A 21 1.27 9.91 23.88
N GLU A 22 1.55 8.78 23.23
CA GLU A 22 2.83 8.06 23.36
C GLU A 22 3.93 8.66 22.49
N ILE A 23 3.58 9.19 21.30
CA ILE A 23 4.53 9.67 20.29
C ILE A 23 5.55 10.69 20.81
N PRO A 24 5.17 11.73 21.59
CA PRO A 24 6.12 12.73 22.07
C PRO A 24 7.27 12.17 22.90
N PHE A 25 7.07 10.99 23.49
CA PHE A 25 7.99 10.35 24.42
C PHE A 25 8.75 9.15 23.83
N LEU A 26 8.56 8.84 22.57
CA LEU A 26 9.27 7.72 21.94
C LEU A 26 10.70 8.10 21.55
N ASN A 27 11.65 7.21 21.85
CA ASN A 27 13.00 7.23 21.29
C ASN A 27 13.08 6.40 19.98
N GLU A 28 14.27 6.35 19.37
CA GLU A 28 14.54 5.60 18.14
C GLU A 28 14.33 4.08 18.29
N ARG A 29 14.21 3.56 19.53
CA ARG A 29 13.87 2.16 19.83
C ARG A 29 12.40 1.95 20.15
N HIS A 30 11.57 2.98 19.92
CA HIS A 30 10.14 2.99 20.28
C HIS A 30 9.88 2.73 21.79
N GLU A 31 10.85 3.05 22.62
CA GLU A 31 10.74 2.99 24.07
C GLU A 31 10.32 4.36 24.58
N ARG A 32 9.50 4.36 25.64
CA ARG A 32 9.12 5.61 26.28
C ARG A 32 10.31 6.19 27.07
N CYS A 33 10.74 7.39 26.69
CA CYS A 33 11.81 8.12 27.32
C CYS A 33 11.26 9.42 27.91
N ALA A 34 11.19 9.52 29.23
CA ALA A 34 10.63 10.72 29.91
C ALA A 34 11.47 11.99 29.69
N GLU A 35 12.75 11.82 29.35
CA GLU A 35 13.67 12.92 29.08
C GLU A 35 13.53 13.46 27.64
N GLN A 36 12.90 12.71 26.76
CA GLN A 36 12.65 13.08 25.36
C GLN A 36 11.21 13.54 25.21
N GLN A 37 11.02 14.84 25.11
CA GLN A 37 9.70 15.41 24.84
C GLN A 37 9.73 16.13 23.50
N THR A 38 9.04 15.59 22.51
CA THR A 38 8.81 16.27 21.24
C THR A 38 7.69 17.29 21.41
N GLU A 39 7.84 18.47 20.80
CA GLU A 39 6.81 19.52 20.82
C GLU A 39 5.60 19.14 19.93
N THR A 40 4.81 18.18 20.38
CA THR A 40 3.53 17.78 19.77
C THR A 40 2.64 17.15 20.83
N ASP A 41 1.35 17.08 20.57
CA ASP A 41 0.34 16.43 21.43
C ASP A 41 -0.77 15.77 20.62
N ASP A 42 -1.61 15.00 21.31
CA ASP A 42 -2.74 14.29 20.66
C ASP A 42 -3.69 15.25 19.96
N ALA A 43 -4.01 16.39 20.58
CA ALA A 43 -4.96 17.36 20.01
C ALA A 43 -4.43 17.94 18.69
N SER A 44 -3.17 18.35 18.66
CA SER A 44 -2.51 18.87 17.45
C SER A 44 -2.40 17.82 16.35
N ILE A 45 -2.04 16.58 16.69
CA ILE A 45 -1.95 15.50 15.72
C ILE A 45 -3.33 15.20 15.11
N ARG A 46 -4.38 15.10 15.91
CA ARG A 46 -5.76 14.89 15.44
C ARG A 46 -6.26 16.05 14.57
N GLU A 47 -6.01 17.27 14.98
CA GLU A 47 -6.41 18.46 14.23
C GLU A 47 -5.77 18.49 12.86
N LEU A 48 -4.45 18.26 12.78
CA LEU A 48 -3.68 18.38 11.54
C LEU A 48 -3.84 17.18 10.62
N THR A 49 -4.03 15.97 11.15
CA THR A 49 -3.94 14.73 10.39
C THR A 49 -5.16 13.84 10.44
N GLY A 50 -5.98 13.96 11.48
CA GLY A 50 -7.07 13.05 11.81
C GLY A 50 -6.61 11.70 12.38
N ILE A 51 -5.31 11.49 12.59
CA ILE A 51 -4.75 10.23 13.13
C ILE A 51 -4.97 10.19 14.64
N GLU A 52 -5.41 9.04 15.14
CA GLU A 52 -5.60 8.77 16.57
C GLU A 52 -4.56 7.77 17.10
N ALA A 53 -4.22 6.80 16.26
CA ALA A 53 -3.22 5.79 16.56
C ALA A 53 -2.55 5.27 15.28
N ARG A 54 -1.47 4.54 15.45
CA ARG A 54 -0.81 3.75 14.39
C ARG A 54 -0.35 2.42 14.96
N ARG A 55 0.22 1.58 14.11
CA ARG A 55 0.72 0.27 14.51
C ARG A 55 2.22 0.22 14.26
N TYR A 56 2.98 -0.28 15.22
CA TYR A 56 4.43 -0.41 15.11
C TYR A 56 4.87 -1.83 15.40
N VAL A 57 5.86 -2.30 14.64
CA VAL A 57 6.59 -3.55 14.96
C VAL A 57 7.52 -3.32 16.16
N PRO A 58 8.00 -4.40 16.81
CA PRO A 58 9.10 -4.31 17.78
C PRO A 58 10.35 -3.69 17.13
N ALA A 59 11.07 -2.82 17.86
CA ALA A 59 12.29 -2.18 17.39
C ALA A 59 13.56 -3.01 17.58
N ASP A 60 13.42 -4.28 17.97
CA ASP A 60 14.50 -5.21 18.25
C ASP A 60 15.12 -5.88 16.98
N GLY A 61 14.61 -5.53 15.81
CA GLY A 61 15.06 -6.10 14.54
C GLY A 61 14.52 -7.50 14.23
N SER A 62 13.59 -8.02 15.03
CA SER A 62 13.01 -9.36 14.83
C SER A 62 12.02 -9.45 13.67
N VAL A 63 11.53 -8.30 13.17
CA VAL A 63 10.52 -8.22 12.11
C VAL A 63 11.04 -7.38 10.95
N SER A 64 11.00 -7.94 9.76
CA SER A 64 11.30 -7.24 8.51
C SER A 64 10.04 -6.89 7.72
N CYS A 65 10.18 -6.07 6.67
CA CYS A 65 9.05 -5.69 5.81
C CYS A 65 8.39 -6.91 5.14
N SER A 66 9.20 -7.88 4.68
CA SER A 66 8.66 -9.11 4.09
C SER A 66 7.94 -10.02 5.10
N ASP A 67 8.19 -9.89 6.41
CA ASP A 67 7.41 -10.63 7.43
C ASP A 67 5.97 -10.11 7.54
N LEU A 68 5.77 -8.80 7.45
CA LEU A 68 4.44 -8.21 7.35
C LEU A 68 3.73 -8.68 6.06
N ALA A 69 4.47 -8.65 4.95
CA ALA A 69 4.00 -9.08 3.65
C ALA A 69 3.55 -10.55 3.62
N VAL A 70 4.27 -11.45 4.29
CA VAL A 70 3.89 -12.88 4.41
C VAL A 70 2.52 -13.03 5.03
N LYS A 71 2.25 -12.31 6.12
CA LYS A 71 0.97 -12.43 6.83
C LYS A 71 -0.19 -11.93 5.96
N ALA A 72 -0.06 -10.77 5.33
CA ALA A 72 -1.05 -10.25 4.39
C ALA A 72 -1.24 -11.18 3.18
N SER A 73 -0.14 -11.72 2.63
CA SER A 73 -0.19 -12.63 1.47
C SER A 73 -0.89 -13.95 1.79
N ARG A 74 -0.62 -14.54 2.95
CA ARG A 74 -1.30 -15.77 3.38
C ARG A 74 -2.80 -15.55 3.55
N SER A 75 -3.21 -14.40 4.09
CA SER A 75 -4.62 -14.01 4.17
C SER A 75 -5.24 -13.88 2.77
N ALA A 76 -4.57 -13.19 1.83
CA ALA A 76 -5.05 -13.03 0.47
C ALA A 76 -5.15 -14.36 -0.31
N LEU A 77 -4.18 -15.27 -0.12
CA LEU A 77 -4.18 -16.60 -0.73
C LEU A 77 -5.33 -17.47 -0.19
N ALA A 78 -5.55 -17.42 1.13
CA ALA A 78 -6.66 -18.12 1.77
C ALA A 78 -8.02 -17.59 1.29
N ASP A 79 -8.18 -16.26 1.16
CA ASP A 79 -9.38 -15.65 0.60
C ASP A 79 -9.61 -16.01 -0.87
N ALA A 80 -8.53 -16.15 -1.66
CA ALA A 80 -8.58 -16.61 -3.04
C ALA A 80 -8.85 -18.11 -3.18
N GLY A 81 -8.68 -18.91 -2.14
CA GLY A 81 -8.78 -20.37 -2.19
C GLY A 81 -7.68 -21.02 -3.02
N ILE A 82 -6.48 -20.43 -3.09
CA ILE A 82 -5.33 -20.94 -3.85
C ILE A 82 -4.09 -21.09 -2.97
N GLU A 83 -3.20 -22.00 -3.38
CA GLU A 83 -1.93 -22.21 -2.68
C GLU A 83 -0.83 -21.27 -3.18
N ALA A 84 0.15 -20.98 -2.34
CA ALA A 84 1.28 -20.11 -2.71
C ALA A 84 2.04 -20.64 -3.94
N LYS A 85 2.17 -21.96 -4.09
CA LYS A 85 2.80 -22.60 -5.27
C LYS A 85 2.10 -22.28 -6.60
N ASP A 86 0.87 -21.80 -6.56
CA ASP A 86 0.09 -21.45 -7.76
C ASP A 86 0.39 -20.04 -8.27
N ILE A 87 1.18 -19.24 -7.54
CA ILE A 87 1.57 -17.89 -7.93
C ILE A 87 2.70 -17.95 -8.96
N ASP A 88 2.54 -17.23 -10.06
CA ASP A 88 3.50 -17.15 -11.17
C ASP A 88 4.35 -15.88 -11.10
N CYS A 89 3.89 -14.87 -10.37
CA CYS A 89 4.55 -13.57 -10.28
C CYS A 89 4.26 -12.92 -8.94
N ILE A 90 5.29 -12.36 -8.32
CA ILE A 90 5.19 -11.51 -7.13
C ILE A 90 5.57 -10.09 -7.53
N ILE A 91 4.71 -9.12 -7.20
CA ILE A 91 5.01 -7.70 -7.33
C ILE A 91 4.95 -7.11 -5.93
N PHE A 92 6.08 -6.59 -5.43
CA PHE A 92 6.22 -6.04 -4.10
C PHE A 92 6.46 -4.54 -4.17
N ALA A 93 5.53 -3.76 -3.65
CA ALA A 93 5.62 -2.30 -3.57
C ALA A 93 6.03 -1.87 -2.16
N THR A 94 7.19 -1.24 -2.00
CA THR A 94 7.69 -0.77 -0.71
C THR A 94 8.69 0.38 -0.83
N LEU A 95 8.74 1.24 0.22
CA LEU A 95 9.82 2.19 0.48
C LEU A 95 10.80 1.70 1.53
N SER A 96 10.40 0.69 2.30
CA SER A 96 11.14 0.13 3.43
C SER A 96 11.51 -1.34 3.17
N PRO A 97 12.34 -1.63 2.14
CA PRO A 97 12.71 -2.99 1.81
C PRO A 97 13.50 -3.64 2.95
N ASP A 98 13.52 -4.97 3.00
CA ASP A 98 14.32 -5.74 3.98
C ASP A 98 15.79 -5.31 3.95
N ILE A 99 16.33 -5.17 2.76
CA ILE A 99 17.68 -4.64 2.47
C ILE A 99 17.65 -3.89 1.13
N HIS A 100 18.72 -3.17 0.82
CA HIS A 100 18.79 -2.37 -0.41
C HIS A 100 18.71 -3.22 -1.68
N PHE A 101 19.40 -4.36 -1.70
CA PHE A 101 19.31 -5.42 -2.73
C PHE A 101 19.75 -6.77 -2.11
N PRO A 102 19.16 -7.92 -2.58
CA PRO A 102 18.09 -8.03 -3.54
C PRO A 102 16.77 -7.43 -3.02
N GLY A 103 15.76 -7.31 -3.88
CA GLY A 103 14.45 -6.78 -3.51
C GLY A 103 13.69 -7.66 -2.51
N SER A 104 12.68 -7.08 -1.86
CA SER A 104 11.86 -7.78 -0.84
C SER A 104 10.97 -8.89 -1.42
N ALA A 105 10.66 -8.84 -2.73
CA ALA A 105 9.87 -9.87 -3.38
C ALA A 105 10.50 -11.27 -3.31
N VAL A 106 11.84 -11.38 -3.41
CA VAL A 106 12.53 -12.69 -3.31
C VAL A 106 12.56 -13.23 -1.89
N PHE A 107 12.60 -12.35 -0.87
CA PHE A 107 12.45 -12.77 0.51
C PHE A 107 11.02 -13.27 0.78
N LEU A 108 10.01 -12.57 0.27
CA LEU A 108 8.62 -13.02 0.34
C LEU A 108 8.42 -14.37 -0.34
N GLN A 109 9.00 -14.56 -1.55
CA GLN A 109 8.96 -15.82 -2.27
C GLN A 109 9.50 -16.99 -1.42
N THR A 110 10.65 -16.80 -0.79
CA THR A 110 11.24 -17.80 0.10
C THR A 110 10.36 -18.09 1.32
N LYS A 111 9.83 -17.03 1.97
CA LYS A 111 9.01 -17.16 3.18
C LYS A 111 7.61 -17.76 2.90
N LEU A 112 7.17 -17.77 1.65
CA LEU A 112 5.94 -18.43 1.19
C LEU A 112 6.19 -19.85 0.64
N ASP A 113 7.41 -20.37 0.74
CA ASP A 113 7.82 -21.71 0.26
C ASP A 113 7.66 -21.94 -1.25
N ILE A 114 7.82 -20.87 -2.06
CA ILE A 114 7.76 -20.94 -3.52
C ILE A 114 9.11 -20.65 -4.20
N ALA A 115 10.20 -20.58 -3.43
CA ALA A 115 11.52 -20.20 -3.91
C ALA A 115 12.11 -21.16 -4.97
N ASN A 116 11.78 -22.44 -4.92
CA ASN A 116 12.27 -23.48 -5.84
C ASN A 116 11.34 -23.74 -7.03
N LYS A 117 10.34 -22.88 -7.23
CA LYS A 117 9.40 -23.00 -8.34
C LYS A 117 9.98 -22.34 -9.59
N ASP A 118 10.15 -23.14 -10.64
CA ASP A 118 10.47 -22.60 -11.95
C ASP A 118 9.37 -21.65 -12.44
N GLY A 119 9.74 -20.44 -12.84
CA GLY A 119 8.84 -19.48 -13.47
C GLY A 119 8.07 -18.55 -12.55
N CYS A 120 8.35 -18.48 -11.25
CA CYS A 120 7.78 -17.41 -10.41
C CYS A 120 8.69 -16.16 -10.46
N ALA A 121 8.26 -15.15 -11.21
CA ALA A 121 8.97 -13.87 -11.31
C ALA A 121 8.77 -13.01 -10.07
N CYS A 122 9.80 -12.23 -9.71
CA CYS A 122 9.78 -11.32 -8.58
C CYS A 122 10.13 -9.90 -9.04
N PHE A 123 9.27 -8.93 -8.74
CA PHE A 123 9.48 -7.51 -9.02
C PHE A 123 9.34 -6.70 -7.74
N ASP A 124 10.27 -5.78 -7.51
CA ASP A 124 10.14 -4.75 -6.50
C ASP A 124 9.83 -3.41 -7.16
N ILE A 125 8.88 -2.67 -6.60
CA ILE A 125 8.46 -1.35 -7.07
C ILE A 125 8.69 -0.33 -5.98
N ARG A 126 9.45 0.72 -6.30
CA ARG A 126 9.68 1.87 -5.43
C ARG A 126 8.96 3.10 -5.99
N GLN A 127 7.65 3.19 -5.75
CA GLN A 127 6.80 4.30 -6.21
C GLN A 127 5.97 4.90 -5.08
N GLN A 128 6.55 4.98 -3.90
CA GLN A 128 5.98 5.59 -2.72
C GLN A 128 4.52 5.14 -2.49
N CYS A 129 3.67 6.06 -2.07
CA CYS A 129 2.27 5.82 -1.76
C CYS A 129 1.46 5.22 -2.92
N SER A 130 1.87 5.47 -4.17
CA SER A 130 1.22 4.91 -5.36
C SER A 130 1.77 3.55 -5.79
N GLY A 131 2.78 3.00 -5.10
CA GLY A 131 3.45 1.76 -5.48
C GLY A 131 2.50 0.58 -5.70
N PHE A 132 1.51 0.41 -4.82
CA PHE A 132 0.51 -0.64 -4.98
C PHE A 132 -0.26 -0.51 -6.30
N LEU A 133 -0.60 0.70 -6.70
CA LEU A 133 -1.38 0.97 -7.91
C LEU A 133 -0.55 0.81 -9.18
N TYR A 134 0.75 1.12 -9.11
CA TYR A 134 1.69 0.78 -10.17
C TYR A 134 1.76 -0.75 -10.35
N GLY A 135 1.87 -1.48 -9.25
CA GLY A 135 1.81 -2.94 -9.27
C GLY A 135 0.50 -3.48 -9.80
N LEU A 136 -0.62 -2.85 -9.48
CA LEU A 136 -1.94 -3.26 -9.97
C LEU A 136 -2.06 -3.11 -11.48
N GLN A 137 -1.57 -2.00 -12.05
CA GLN A 137 -1.56 -1.83 -13.51
C GLN A 137 -0.64 -2.84 -14.20
N MET A 138 0.53 -3.14 -13.60
CA MET A 138 1.41 -4.19 -14.11
C MET A 138 0.72 -5.56 -14.07
N ALA A 139 0.09 -5.91 -12.95
CA ALA A 139 -0.64 -7.16 -12.80
C ALA A 139 -1.80 -7.29 -13.79
N ASP A 140 -2.59 -6.21 -13.98
CA ASP A 140 -3.65 -6.18 -15.00
C ASP A 140 -3.10 -6.44 -16.40
N ALA A 141 -2.02 -5.76 -16.78
CA ALA A 141 -1.37 -5.94 -18.07
C ALA A 141 -0.82 -7.35 -18.25
N PHE A 142 -0.11 -7.89 -17.26
CA PHE A 142 0.48 -9.24 -17.32
C PHE A 142 -0.59 -10.32 -17.47
N VAL A 143 -1.66 -10.22 -16.69
CA VAL A 143 -2.76 -11.19 -16.73
C VAL A 143 -3.52 -11.10 -18.06
N ARG A 144 -3.83 -9.91 -18.54
CA ARG A 144 -4.57 -9.72 -19.80
C ARG A 144 -3.78 -10.14 -21.04
N LEU A 145 -2.45 -9.99 -21.00
CA LEU A 145 -1.53 -10.44 -22.05
C LEU A 145 -1.23 -11.94 -21.95
N GLY A 146 -1.64 -12.61 -20.88
CA GLY A 146 -1.33 -14.02 -20.62
C GLY A 146 0.13 -14.27 -20.23
N THR A 147 0.90 -13.22 -19.86
CA THR A 147 2.30 -13.36 -19.40
C THR A 147 2.37 -14.14 -18.09
N TYR A 148 1.49 -13.80 -17.14
CA TYR A 148 1.30 -14.53 -15.88
C TYR A 148 -0.19 -14.76 -15.65
N ARG A 149 -0.52 -15.91 -15.06
CA ARG A 149 -1.91 -16.29 -14.79
C ARG A 149 -2.38 -15.84 -13.42
N ARG A 150 -1.47 -15.83 -12.43
CA ARG A 150 -1.74 -15.47 -11.05
C ARG A 150 -0.62 -14.61 -10.49
N VAL A 151 -0.94 -13.38 -10.20
CA VAL A 151 -0.01 -12.39 -9.67
C VAL A 151 -0.36 -12.13 -8.20
N LEU A 152 0.61 -12.27 -7.32
CA LEU A 152 0.54 -11.79 -5.94
C LEU A 152 1.09 -10.37 -5.89
N LEU A 153 0.21 -9.40 -5.71
CA LEU A 153 0.57 -7.99 -5.53
C LEU A 153 0.55 -7.66 -4.04
N VAL A 154 1.65 -7.11 -3.53
CA VAL A 154 1.81 -6.76 -2.13
C VAL A 154 2.28 -5.32 -1.99
N GLY A 155 1.65 -4.57 -1.09
CA GLY A 155 2.17 -3.33 -0.54
C GLY A 155 2.50 -3.56 0.94
N ALA A 156 3.74 -3.35 1.35
CA ALA A 156 4.13 -3.51 2.76
C ALA A 156 5.12 -2.43 3.15
N GLU A 157 4.95 -1.92 4.36
CA GLU A 157 5.79 -0.84 4.88
C GLU A 157 6.11 -1.02 6.35
N LEU A 158 7.36 -0.78 6.68
CA LEU A 158 7.90 -0.73 8.01
C LEU A 158 8.56 0.65 8.21
N HIS A 159 7.74 1.64 8.52
CA HIS A 159 8.19 3.03 8.62
C HIS A 159 8.78 3.36 9.99
N SER A 160 8.26 2.73 11.04
CA SER A 160 8.62 3.05 12.43
C SER A 160 10.14 3.08 12.68
N HIS A 161 10.91 2.23 12.01
CA HIS A 161 12.37 2.17 12.15
C HIS A 161 13.15 3.28 11.43
N SER A 162 12.49 4.08 10.58
CA SER A 162 13.12 5.14 9.78
C SER A 162 12.64 6.54 10.13
N LEU A 163 11.86 6.69 11.19
CA LEU A 163 11.34 7.98 11.62
C LEU A 163 12.31 8.68 12.58
N GLU A 164 12.33 10.00 12.53
CA GLU A 164 13.08 10.85 13.45
C GLU A 164 12.18 11.22 14.64
N TYR A 165 12.40 10.58 15.78
CA TYR A 165 11.67 10.85 17.02
C TYR A 165 12.28 12.06 17.73
N SER A 166 12.05 13.26 17.19
CA SER A 166 12.50 14.55 17.74
C SER A 166 11.54 15.66 17.31
N THR A 167 11.67 16.84 17.94
CA THR A 167 10.89 18.03 17.53
C THR A 167 11.10 18.40 16.06
N ARG A 168 12.29 18.16 15.52
CA ARG A 168 12.59 18.39 14.10
C ARG A 168 11.83 17.42 13.18
N GLY A 169 11.71 16.15 13.58
CA GLY A 169 11.03 15.11 12.82
C GLY A 169 9.50 15.08 12.98
N ARG A 170 8.94 15.92 13.86
CA ARG A 170 7.53 15.85 14.27
C ARG A 170 6.53 15.88 13.12
N ASP A 171 6.81 16.65 12.05
CA ASP A 171 5.89 16.78 10.92
C ASP A 171 5.76 15.50 10.09
N VAL A 172 6.70 14.56 10.24
CA VAL A 172 6.77 13.29 9.52
C VAL A 172 6.44 12.12 10.44
N MET A 173 7.04 12.06 11.64
CA MET A 173 6.88 10.91 12.54
C MET A 173 5.44 10.68 13.01
N VAL A 174 4.64 11.75 13.10
CA VAL A 174 3.24 11.67 13.53
C VAL A 174 2.32 11.03 12.48
N LEU A 175 2.79 10.88 11.22
CA LEU A 175 1.97 10.42 10.11
C LEU A 175 1.99 8.90 9.94
N PHE A 176 3.18 8.30 9.94
CA PHE A 176 3.39 6.95 9.42
C PHE A 176 3.11 5.84 10.43
N GLY A 177 2.66 4.69 9.90
CA GLY A 177 2.50 3.44 10.60
C GLY A 177 2.99 2.26 9.77
N ASP A 178 3.13 1.10 10.42
CA ASP A 178 3.56 -0.15 9.80
C ASP A 178 2.34 -0.99 9.40
N GLY A 179 2.45 -1.70 8.28
CA GLY A 179 1.40 -2.58 7.82
C GLY A 179 1.63 -3.14 6.43
N ALA A 180 0.82 -4.10 6.05
CA ALA A 180 0.83 -4.74 4.75
C ALA A 180 -0.58 -5.00 4.24
N GLY A 181 -0.73 -4.92 2.91
CA GLY A 181 -1.93 -5.37 2.22
C GLY A 181 -1.54 -6.11 0.95
N ALA A 182 -2.27 -7.16 0.61
CA ALA A 182 -1.98 -8.03 -0.51
C ALA A 182 -3.25 -8.35 -1.31
N MET A 183 -3.08 -8.50 -2.63
CA MET A 183 -4.13 -8.98 -3.54
C MET A 183 -3.59 -10.11 -4.40
N VAL A 184 -4.39 -11.16 -4.55
CA VAL A 184 -4.18 -12.15 -5.59
C VAL A 184 -4.97 -11.71 -6.81
N ILE A 185 -4.29 -11.51 -7.92
CA ILE A 185 -4.87 -11.07 -9.19
C ILE A 185 -4.70 -12.20 -10.19
N GLY A 186 -5.79 -12.60 -10.84
CA GLY A 186 -5.76 -13.70 -11.77
C GLY A 186 -6.64 -13.51 -12.99
N ALA A 187 -6.41 -14.37 -13.97
CA ALA A 187 -7.18 -14.40 -15.19
C ALA A 187 -8.58 -14.98 -14.95
N ALA A 188 -9.57 -14.32 -15.49
CA ALA A 188 -10.92 -14.86 -15.59
C ALA A 188 -11.50 -14.56 -16.97
N GLU A 189 -12.07 -15.60 -17.59
CA GLU A 189 -12.89 -15.39 -18.76
C GLU A 189 -14.25 -14.85 -18.33
N THR A 190 -14.67 -13.76 -18.93
CA THR A 190 -15.96 -13.16 -18.62
C THR A 190 -16.52 -12.43 -19.84
N ASP A 191 -17.79 -12.58 -20.06
CA ASP A 191 -18.56 -11.80 -21.05
C ASP A 191 -19.07 -10.48 -20.44
N ASP A 192 -19.02 -10.35 -19.11
CA ASP A 192 -19.37 -9.10 -18.41
C ASP A 192 -18.24 -8.09 -18.51
N ALA A 193 -18.42 -7.12 -19.39
CA ALA A 193 -17.47 -6.01 -19.58
C ALA A 193 -17.29 -5.14 -18.32
N ARG A 194 -18.14 -5.29 -17.31
CA ARG A 194 -18.11 -4.52 -16.05
C ARG A 194 -17.41 -5.26 -14.91
N SER A 195 -16.88 -6.45 -15.17
CA SER A 195 -16.22 -7.29 -14.17
C SER A 195 -14.69 -7.19 -14.30
N GLY A 196 -13.98 -7.19 -13.16
CA GLY A 196 -12.54 -7.14 -13.09
C GLY A 196 -11.97 -5.72 -12.93
N ILE A 197 -10.69 -5.56 -13.23
CA ILE A 197 -10.02 -4.26 -13.23
C ILE A 197 -10.47 -3.50 -14.47
N LEU A 198 -11.28 -2.45 -14.27
CA LEU A 198 -11.94 -1.74 -15.36
C LEU A 198 -11.07 -0.65 -15.99
N TYR A 199 -10.25 -0.03 -15.16
CA TYR A 199 -9.44 1.11 -15.59
C TYR A 199 -8.25 1.29 -14.66
N THR A 200 -7.09 1.50 -15.23
CA THR A 200 -5.87 1.89 -14.53
C THR A 200 -5.17 2.98 -15.32
N LYS A 201 -4.66 4.00 -14.65
CA LYS A 201 -3.83 5.04 -15.26
C LYS A 201 -2.82 5.57 -14.25
N LEU A 202 -1.58 5.60 -14.67
CA LEU A 202 -0.45 6.08 -13.89
C LEU A 202 0.07 7.41 -14.45
N GLY A 203 0.78 8.14 -13.61
CA GLY A 203 1.49 9.35 -14.01
C GLY A 203 2.43 9.79 -12.90
N ALA A 204 3.47 10.52 -13.28
CA ALA A 204 4.44 11.12 -12.38
C ALA A 204 4.75 12.55 -12.81
N ASP A 205 5.05 13.40 -11.84
CA ASP A 205 5.57 14.75 -12.04
C ASP A 205 6.92 14.87 -11.32
N GLY A 206 8.00 14.78 -12.07
CA GLY A 206 9.37 14.85 -11.54
C GLY A 206 9.76 16.23 -10.99
N THR A 207 8.97 17.28 -11.25
CA THR A 207 9.25 18.63 -10.73
C THR A 207 9.08 18.70 -9.21
N GLY A 208 8.28 17.79 -8.62
CA GLY A 208 8.07 17.65 -7.18
C GLY A 208 9.00 16.65 -6.49
N ALA A 209 10.07 16.18 -7.13
CA ALA A 209 10.94 15.13 -6.58
C ALA A 209 11.53 15.47 -5.19
N TRP A 210 11.75 16.76 -4.92
CA TRP A 210 12.30 17.26 -3.65
C TRP A 210 11.23 17.73 -2.64
N ASP A 211 9.96 17.46 -2.89
CA ASP A 211 8.90 17.82 -1.94
C ASP A 211 8.66 16.73 -0.87
N LEU A 212 9.04 15.46 -1.16
CA LEU A 212 9.09 14.36 -0.18
C LEU A 212 10.17 13.37 -0.62
N TYR A 213 11.24 13.26 0.15
CA TYR A 213 12.41 12.46 -0.24
C TYR A 213 13.17 11.89 0.96
N LEU A 214 14.01 10.89 0.68
CA LEU A 214 14.99 10.31 1.59
C LEU A 214 16.29 10.07 0.83
N LYS A 215 17.41 10.63 1.32
CA LYS A 215 18.71 10.63 0.63
C LYS A 215 19.70 9.57 1.09
N ILE A 216 19.30 8.62 1.89
CA ILE A 216 20.23 7.67 2.52
C ILE A 216 21.16 6.94 1.53
N PHE A 217 20.76 6.84 0.26
CA PHE A 217 21.51 6.19 -0.82
C PHE A 217 21.72 7.14 -2.01
N GLU A 218 22.28 8.31 -1.76
CA GLU A 218 22.54 9.28 -2.82
C GLU A 218 23.81 8.91 -3.61
N THR A 219 23.63 8.32 -4.80
CA THR A 219 24.75 7.82 -5.64
C THR A 219 25.63 8.92 -6.23
N ALA A 220 25.20 10.19 -6.17
CA ALA A 220 26.03 11.34 -6.56
C ALA A 220 27.17 11.63 -5.57
N LYS A 221 27.12 11.05 -4.38
CA LYS A 221 28.16 11.16 -3.35
C LYS A 221 29.08 9.96 -3.31
N ALA A 222 30.33 10.16 -2.92
CA ALA A 222 31.30 9.09 -2.73
C ALA A 222 31.93 9.21 -1.31
N PRO A 223 31.78 8.20 -0.46
CA PRO A 223 30.89 7.04 -0.61
C PRO A 223 29.43 7.42 -0.56
N TYR A 224 28.57 6.75 -1.36
CA TYR A 224 27.14 7.07 -1.43
C TYR A 224 26.37 6.74 -0.13
N ILE A 225 26.95 6.00 0.76
CA ILE A 225 26.52 5.80 2.13
C ILE A 225 27.58 6.46 3.03
N ALA A 226 27.48 7.76 3.23
CA ALA A 226 28.28 8.46 4.22
C ALA A 226 27.52 8.44 5.55
N TYR A 227 27.75 7.41 6.37
CA TYR A 227 27.15 7.28 7.69
C TYR A 227 28.21 7.58 8.75
N ASP A 228 28.17 8.78 9.34
CA ASP A 228 28.85 9.05 10.59
C ASP A 228 27.87 8.88 11.75
N ALA A 229 27.96 7.74 12.43
CA ALA A 229 27.11 7.44 13.59
C ALA A 229 27.30 8.41 14.75
N SER A 230 28.42 9.16 14.79
CA SER A 230 28.74 10.11 15.84
C SER A 230 28.10 11.48 15.64
N ASP A 231 27.74 11.85 14.40
CA ASP A 231 27.14 13.15 14.08
C ASP A 231 25.60 13.05 13.97
N ARG A 232 24.95 13.02 15.13
CA ARG A 232 23.48 13.03 15.23
C ARG A 232 22.84 14.34 14.74
N THR A 233 23.62 15.42 14.61
CA THR A 233 23.07 16.76 14.36
C THR A 233 23.05 17.14 12.88
N GLN A 234 23.90 16.55 12.05
CA GLN A 234 24.06 16.91 10.64
C GLN A 234 23.48 15.88 9.66
N ASN A 235 23.14 14.66 10.10
CA ASN A 235 22.73 13.60 9.19
C ASN A 235 21.21 13.58 8.95
N LEU A 236 20.67 14.71 8.42
CA LEU A 236 19.28 14.81 7.97
C LEU A 236 18.95 13.85 6.84
N ASP A 237 19.96 13.48 6.05
CA ASP A 237 19.81 12.66 4.85
C ASP A 237 19.33 11.22 5.16
N LYS A 238 19.45 10.76 6.41
CA LYS A 238 18.96 9.44 6.84
C LYS A 238 17.47 9.38 7.20
N TYR A 239 16.81 10.53 7.29
CA TYR A 239 15.39 10.62 7.62
C TYR A 239 14.60 11.24 6.49
N PRO A 240 13.32 10.86 6.32
CA PRO A 240 12.45 11.48 5.33
C PRO A 240 12.29 12.98 5.56
N GLN A 241 12.39 13.74 4.48
CA GLN A 241 12.18 15.19 4.46
C GLN A 241 10.93 15.51 3.66
N MET A 242 10.06 16.40 4.17
CA MET A 242 8.77 16.70 3.54
C MET A 242 8.46 18.19 3.52
N ASN A 243 8.03 18.70 2.37
CA ASN A 243 7.34 19.97 2.24
C ASN A 243 5.83 19.74 2.33
N GLY A 244 5.29 19.65 3.56
CA GLY A 244 3.91 19.25 3.82
C GLY A 244 2.87 20.06 3.05
N LYS A 245 3.06 21.39 2.91
CA LYS A 245 2.12 22.25 2.16
C LYS A 245 2.05 21.91 0.67
N LYS A 246 3.19 21.69 0.03
CA LYS A 246 3.22 21.33 -1.39
C LYS A 246 2.68 19.91 -1.61
N VAL A 247 3.06 18.97 -0.73
CA VAL A 247 2.55 17.59 -0.77
C VAL A 247 1.03 17.58 -0.65
N PHE A 248 0.46 18.33 0.31
CA PHE A 248 -0.99 18.46 0.49
C PHE A 248 -1.68 18.98 -0.78
N LEU A 249 -1.25 20.12 -1.31
CA LEU A 249 -1.87 20.75 -2.47
C LEU A 249 -1.82 19.85 -3.71
N ASN A 250 -0.67 19.23 -3.95
CA ASN A 250 -0.49 18.33 -5.09
C ASN A 250 -1.30 17.05 -4.93
N ALA A 251 -1.36 16.47 -3.72
CA ALA A 251 -2.17 15.27 -3.45
C ALA A 251 -3.65 15.54 -3.74
N VAL A 252 -4.23 16.59 -3.16
CA VAL A 252 -5.64 16.95 -3.40
C VAL A 252 -5.90 17.16 -4.89
N ARG A 253 -5.09 17.99 -5.57
CA ARG A 253 -5.26 18.26 -7.00
C ARG A 253 -5.23 16.99 -7.85
N HIS A 254 -4.23 16.14 -7.64
CA HIS A 254 -4.05 14.95 -8.48
C HIS A 254 -5.09 13.87 -8.18
N MET A 255 -5.50 13.70 -6.93
CA MET A 255 -6.56 12.76 -6.56
C MET A 255 -7.91 13.19 -7.15
N VAL A 256 -8.26 14.48 -7.09
CA VAL A 256 -9.49 15.00 -7.71
C VAL A 256 -9.49 14.76 -9.22
N LEU A 257 -8.41 15.14 -9.92
CA LEU A 257 -8.29 14.94 -11.37
C LEU A 257 -8.37 13.47 -11.75
N ALA A 258 -7.71 12.60 -11.00
CA ALA A 258 -7.73 11.17 -11.23
C ALA A 258 -9.14 10.57 -11.06
N THR A 259 -9.85 10.98 -10.00
CA THR A 259 -11.22 10.56 -9.75
C THR A 259 -12.15 10.98 -10.89
N GLN A 260 -12.09 12.24 -11.31
CA GLN A 260 -12.90 12.76 -12.40
C GLN A 260 -12.61 12.08 -13.74
N GLU A 261 -11.32 11.90 -14.06
CA GLU A 261 -10.90 11.20 -15.29
C GLU A 261 -11.37 9.75 -15.29
N ALA A 262 -11.25 9.09 -14.16
CA ALA A 262 -11.69 7.74 -14.02
C ALA A 262 -13.21 7.61 -14.25
N LEU A 263 -14.05 8.46 -13.67
CA LEU A 263 -15.51 8.47 -13.89
C LEU A 263 -15.86 8.77 -15.35
N SER A 264 -15.23 9.79 -15.95
CA SER A 264 -15.49 10.16 -17.35
C SER A 264 -15.09 9.08 -18.35
N THR A 265 -13.91 8.48 -18.19
CA THR A 265 -13.39 7.46 -19.13
C THR A 265 -14.20 6.18 -19.12
N THR A 266 -14.77 5.79 -17.97
CA THR A 266 -15.57 4.56 -17.89
C THR A 266 -17.06 4.79 -18.07
N GLY A 267 -17.48 6.07 -18.15
CA GLY A 267 -18.91 6.43 -18.21
C GLY A 267 -19.70 6.07 -16.95
N LEU A 268 -19.01 5.84 -15.81
CA LEU A 268 -19.67 5.54 -14.53
C LEU A 268 -19.90 6.84 -13.74
N GLY A 269 -21.00 6.90 -13.01
CA GLY A 269 -21.29 7.92 -12.00
C GLY A 269 -21.18 7.36 -10.59
N TRP A 270 -21.37 8.23 -9.58
CA TRP A 270 -21.35 7.81 -8.17
C TRP A 270 -22.42 6.77 -7.84
N ASP A 271 -23.54 6.74 -8.56
CA ASP A 271 -24.58 5.72 -8.38
C ASP A 271 -24.10 4.29 -8.75
N ASN A 272 -23.04 4.22 -9.52
CA ASN A 272 -22.44 2.95 -9.95
C ASN A 272 -21.18 2.56 -9.17
N ILE A 273 -20.74 3.40 -8.25
CA ILE A 273 -19.58 3.15 -7.37
C ILE A 273 -20.12 2.91 -5.97
N ASP A 274 -19.75 1.79 -5.37
CA ASP A 274 -20.15 1.46 -4.01
C ASP A 274 -19.27 2.19 -3.00
N TRP A 275 -17.95 2.15 -3.20
CA TRP A 275 -16.97 2.72 -2.27
C TRP A 275 -15.88 3.54 -2.96
N PHE A 276 -15.50 4.63 -2.31
CA PHE A 276 -14.29 5.39 -2.61
C PHE A 276 -13.27 5.15 -1.50
N VAL A 277 -12.11 4.61 -1.88
CA VAL A 277 -11.01 4.29 -0.96
C VAL A 277 -9.79 5.13 -1.34
N PRO A 278 -9.63 6.33 -0.77
CA PRO A 278 -8.46 7.15 -1.02
C PRO A 278 -7.22 6.55 -0.36
N HIS A 279 -6.03 6.94 -0.84
CA HIS A 279 -4.80 6.72 -0.10
C HIS A 279 -4.90 7.35 1.30
N GLN A 280 -4.48 6.63 2.32
CA GLN A 280 -4.56 7.06 3.71
C GLN A 280 -3.32 7.86 4.12
N ALA A 281 -3.11 9.04 3.52
CA ALA A 281 -1.98 9.91 3.85
C ALA A 281 -2.27 10.84 5.02
N ASN A 282 -3.46 11.45 4.99
CA ASN A 282 -3.94 12.44 5.95
C ASN A 282 -5.45 12.62 5.73
N LEU A 283 -6.24 12.61 6.82
CA LEU A 283 -7.70 12.74 6.73
C LEU A 283 -8.12 14.06 6.07
N ARG A 284 -7.37 15.15 6.31
CA ARG A 284 -7.67 16.47 5.72
C ARG A 284 -7.53 16.46 4.20
N ILE A 285 -6.60 15.66 3.66
CA ILE A 285 -6.49 15.43 2.21
C ILE A 285 -7.75 14.72 1.71
N ASN A 286 -8.17 13.64 2.39
CA ASN A 286 -9.32 12.86 1.98
C ASN A 286 -10.62 13.67 2.02
N GLU A 287 -10.80 14.50 3.06
CA GLU A 287 -11.94 15.44 3.19
C GLU A 287 -11.95 16.47 2.05
N ALA A 288 -10.79 17.06 1.71
CA ALA A 288 -10.67 18.00 0.61
C ALA A 288 -10.98 17.34 -0.75
N VAL A 289 -10.44 16.13 -0.99
CA VAL A 289 -10.73 15.36 -2.21
C VAL A 289 -12.21 15.05 -2.32
N MET A 290 -12.82 14.59 -1.22
CA MET A 290 -14.26 14.32 -1.16
C MET A 290 -15.08 15.56 -1.56
N GLN A 291 -14.75 16.71 -1.00
CA GLN A 291 -15.43 17.96 -1.28
C GLN A 291 -15.26 18.40 -2.76
N TYR A 292 -14.02 18.46 -3.26
CA TYR A 292 -13.73 18.96 -4.61
C TYR A 292 -14.16 18.00 -5.72
N ALA A 293 -14.08 16.70 -5.51
CA ALA A 293 -14.56 15.70 -6.46
C ALA A 293 -16.06 15.37 -6.29
N LYS A 294 -16.75 16.03 -5.33
CA LYS A 294 -18.18 15.84 -5.03
C LYS A 294 -18.51 14.37 -4.76
N ILE A 295 -17.69 13.71 -3.95
CA ILE A 295 -17.89 12.32 -3.57
C ILE A 295 -18.95 12.26 -2.47
N PRO A 296 -19.98 11.39 -2.56
CA PRO A 296 -20.93 11.19 -1.49
C PRO A 296 -20.20 10.74 -0.19
N PRO A 297 -20.43 11.44 0.95
CA PRO A 297 -19.68 11.15 2.18
C PRO A 297 -19.86 9.72 2.71
N ASP A 298 -21.05 9.15 2.51
CA ASP A 298 -21.41 7.79 2.91
C ASP A 298 -20.64 6.69 2.13
N LYS A 299 -20.02 7.05 0.99
CA LYS A 299 -19.22 6.14 0.15
C LYS A 299 -17.73 6.19 0.44
N VAL A 300 -17.25 7.08 1.29
CA VAL A 300 -15.83 7.24 1.59
C VAL A 300 -15.40 6.31 2.72
N LEU A 301 -14.38 5.49 2.48
CA LEU A 301 -13.81 4.61 3.49
C LEU A 301 -12.42 5.11 3.92
N ASN A 302 -12.26 5.32 5.20
CA ASN A 302 -10.99 5.72 5.82
C ASN A 302 -10.60 4.74 6.92
N THR A 303 -9.29 4.56 7.09
CA THR A 303 -8.65 3.83 8.20
C THR A 303 -7.48 4.60 8.78
N ILE A 304 -7.23 5.80 8.28
CA ILE A 304 -6.12 6.66 8.67
C ILE A 304 -6.12 6.94 10.18
N GLN A 305 -7.30 7.06 10.80
CA GLN A 305 -7.44 7.30 12.23
C GLN A 305 -6.78 6.20 13.07
N MET A 306 -6.87 4.94 12.61
CA MET A 306 -6.45 3.75 13.35
C MET A 306 -5.04 3.26 13.01
N TYR A 307 -4.61 3.48 11.77
CA TYR A 307 -3.38 2.86 11.25
C TYR A 307 -2.32 3.87 10.81
N GLY A 308 -2.66 5.18 10.78
CA GLY A 308 -1.80 6.19 10.19
C GLY A 308 -1.57 5.94 8.70
N ASN A 309 -0.52 6.55 8.16
CA ASN A 309 -0.12 6.37 6.77
C ASN A 309 0.77 5.14 6.60
N THR A 310 0.21 4.07 6.06
CA THR A 310 0.94 2.83 5.71
C THR A 310 1.37 2.80 4.25
N THR A 311 1.52 3.95 3.62
CA THR A 311 2.06 4.19 2.26
C THR A 311 1.43 3.26 1.20
N ALA A 312 2.20 2.33 0.60
CA ALA A 312 1.70 1.42 -0.44
C ALA A 312 0.66 0.41 0.09
N ALA A 313 0.69 0.08 1.38
CA ALA A 313 -0.27 -0.84 1.98
C ALA A 313 -1.65 -0.21 2.23
N SER A 314 -1.77 1.12 2.21
CA SER A 314 -2.94 1.83 2.72
C SER A 314 -4.26 1.48 2.02
N VAL A 315 -4.27 1.39 0.70
CA VAL A 315 -5.48 1.08 -0.08
C VAL A 315 -5.94 -0.36 0.15
N PRO A 316 -5.11 -1.40 -0.09
CA PRO A 316 -5.54 -2.79 0.13
C PRO A 316 -5.90 -3.06 1.59
N LEU A 317 -5.17 -2.48 2.55
CA LEU A 317 -5.47 -2.59 3.97
C LEU A 317 -6.83 -1.97 4.31
N THR A 318 -7.15 -0.79 3.79
CA THR A 318 -8.45 -0.14 4.02
C THR A 318 -9.60 -0.96 3.45
N ILE A 319 -9.47 -1.50 2.23
CA ILE A 319 -10.50 -2.34 1.63
C ILE A 319 -10.73 -3.61 2.47
N ASP A 320 -9.63 -4.27 2.89
CA ASP A 320 -9.71 -5.50 3.67
C ASP A 320 -10.29 -5.27 5.08
N HIS A 321 -9.90 -4.18 5.75
CA HIS A 321 -10.47 -3.78 7.03
C HIS A 321 -12.00 -3.64 6.94
N TRP A 322 -12.50 -2.83 6.00
CA TRP A 322 -13.93 -2.60 5.86
C TRP A 322 -14.69 -3.80 5.31
N ARG A 323 -14.00 -4.74 4.65
CA ARG A 323 -14.56 -6.05 4.30
C ARG A 323 -14.80 -6.91 5.54
N HIS A 324 -13.86 -6.95 6.47
CA HIS A 324 -14.03 -7.66 7.75
C HIS A 324 -15.11 -7.03 8.63
N GLU A 325 -15.27 -5.71 8.56
CA GLU A 325 -16.36 -4.97 9.21
C GLU A 325 -17.72 -5.12 8.48
N GLY A 326 -17.78 -5.89 7.40
CA GLY A 326 -19.00 -6.19 6.66
C GLY A 326 -19.55 -5.05 5.79
N LYS A 327 -18.81 -3.94 5.66
CA LYS A 327 -19.18 -2.85 4.74
C LYS A 327 -18.88 -3.20 3.29
N VAL A 328 -17.63 -3.53 2.97
CA VAL A 328 -17.21 -3.91 1.62
C VAL A 328 -17.61 -5.36 1.38
N LYS A 329 -18.34 -5.58 0.29
CA LYS A 329 -18.85 -6.91 -0.08
C LYS A 329 -18.27 -7.36 -1.40
N LYS A 330 -18.31 -8.66 -1.60
CA LYS A 330 -17.96 -9.26 -2.88
C LYS A 330 -18.91 -8.75 -3.99
N GLY A 331 -18.34 -8.22 -5.05
CA GLY A 331 -19.09 -7.60 -6.14
C GLY A 331 -19.16 -6.08 -6.08
N ASP A 332 -18.79 -5.46 -4.96
CA ASP A 332 -18.75 -4.00 -4.85
C ASP A 332 -17.74 -3.40 -5.81
N ARG A 333 -18.08 -2.24 -6.34
CA ARG A 333 -17.19 -1.42 -7.17
C ARG A 333 -16.48 -0.41 -6.31
N VAL A 334 -15.18 -0.58 -6.21
CA VAL A 334 -14.30 0.30 -5.46
C VAL A 334 -13.57 1.23 -6.43
N LEU A 335 -13.61 2.52 -6.16
CA LEU A 335 -12.80 3.53 -6.79
C LEU A 335 -11.73 3.99 -5.81
N ASP A 336 -10.45 3.92 -6.21
CA ASP A 336 -9.40 4.49 -5.40
C ASP A 336 -8.90 5.84 -5.97
N GLY A 337 -8.50 6.74 -5.07
CA GLY A 337 -8.24 8.14 -5.38
C GLY A 337 -6.83 8.49 -5.85
N LEU A 338 -5.90 7.53 -6.01
CA LEU A 338 -4.51 7.82 -6.41
C LEU A 338 -4.22 7.68 -7.93
N ARG A 339 -5.18 7.94 -8.80
CA ARG A 339 -5.17 7.72 -10.26
C ARG A 339 -5.48 6.30 -10.70
N GLN A 340 -6.24 5.51 -9.91
CA GLN A 340 -6.65 4.17 -10.34
C GLN A 340 -8.01 3.72 -9.80
N ARG A 341 -8.55 2.69 -10.42
CA ARG A 341 -9.80 2.03 -10.04
C ARG A 341 -9.60 0.55 -9.79
N LEU A 342 -10.12 0.12 -8.67
CA LEU A 342 -10.30 -1.27 -8.31
C LEU A 342 -11.78 -1.68 -8.46
N HIS A 343 -12.02 -2.82 -9.03
CA HIS A 343 -13.28 -3.54 -8.87
C HIS A 343 -12.98 -4.81 -8.07
N VAL A 344 -13.57 -4.94 -6.89
CA VAL A 344 -13.57 -6.20 -6.15
C VAL A 344 -14.50 -7.15 -6.89
N GLY A 345 -13.91 -7.86 -7.84
CA GLY A 345 -14.64 -8.76 -8.73
C GLY A 345 -15.42 -9.82 -7.97
N HIS A 346 -16.48 -10.26 -8.59
CA HIS A 346 -17.24 -11.41 -8.17
C HIS A 346 -16.30 -12.62 -8.11
N CYS A 347 -15.81 -13.01 -6.94
CA CYS A 347 -15.27 -14.34 -6.71
C CYS A 347 -16.44 -15.32 -6.63
N GLY A 348 -17.02 -15.73 -7.73
CA GLY A 348 -17.61 -17.03 -7.82
C GLY A 348 -16.45 -18.01 -7.76
N VAL A 349 -16.37 -18.87 -6.75
CA VAL A 349 -15.61 -20.10 -6.85
C VAL A 349 -16.23 -20.83 -8.04
N PRO A 350 -15.51 -21.03 -9.18
CA PRO A 350 -15.98 -22.01 -10.14
C PRO A 350 -15.83 -23.34 -9.42
N ASP A 351 -16.88 -24.17 -9.46
CA ASP A 351 -16.76 -25.59 -9.14
C ASP A 351 -15.53 -26.16 -9.87
N LEU A 352 -14.51 -26.52 -9.09
CA LEU A 352 -13.31 -27.20 -9.55
C LEU A 352 -13.62 -28.71 -9.85
N ALA A 353 -14.82 -29.02 -10.29
CA ALA A 353 -15.17 -30.33 -10.87
C ALA A 353 -15.05 -30.24 -12.39
N ALA A 354 -14.05 -30.94 -12.92
CA ALA A 354 -13.76 -31.20 -14.32
C ALA A 354 -12.81 -30.23 -15.05
N ALA A 355 -11.52 -30.34 -14.74
CA ALA A 355 -10.52 -30.14 -15.78
C ALA A 355 -10.38 -31.46 -16.57
N PRO A 356 -10.53 -31.46 -17.91
CA PRO A 356 -10.22 -32.65 -18.70
C PRO A 356 -8.71 -32.93 -18.63
N ALA A 357 -8.38 -34.21 -18.47
CA ALA A 357 -7.01 -34.71 -18.49
C ALA A 357 -6.27 -34.29 -19.77
N PRO A 358 -4.96 -33.97 -19.70
CA PRO A 358 -4.19 -33.67 -20.90
C PRO A 358 -4.13 -34.89 -21.78
N ASN A 359 -4.59 -34.75 -23.05
CA ASN A 359 -4.40 -35.74 -24.09
C ASN A 359 -2.92 -36.04 -24.27
N SER A 360 -2.49 -37.24 -23.92
CA SER A 360 -1.26 -37.85 -24.35
C SER A 360 -1.39 -38.20 -25.83
N GLN A 361 -0.84 -37.39 -26.72
CA GLN A 361 -0.41 -37.84 -28.05
C GLN A 361 0.63 -36.87 -28.64
N HIS A 362 1.79 -37.44 -28.84
CA HIS A 362 2.97 -37.09 -29.65
C HIS A 362 3.91 -36.02 -29.10
#